data_2b3fd10d659b7b259425fc64235268f5
#
_entry.id   2b3fd10d659b7b259425fc64235268f5
#
_cell.length_a   1.000
_cell.length_b   1.000
_cell.length_c   1.000
_cell.angle_alpha   90.00
_cell.angle_beta   90.00
_cell.angle_gamma   90.00
#
_symmetry.space_group_name_H-M   'P 1'
#
loop_
_entity.id
_entity.type
_entity.pdbx_description
1 polymer ?
#
loop_
_entity_poly.entity_id
_entity_poly.type
_entity_poly.pdbx_seq_one_letter_code
_entity_poly.pdbx_strand_id
1 'polypeptide(L)'
;MFPHHSYLDISLTVFAGIYLFFVIERLLKIVMDARARRTEEVMVEHSHSVETVVVTSDSQLDRPQTQKADKPAKRRIATVAWMIIFGDGIHNFIDGLSIGAAMSTSVLTGISVSLAVLCEELPHELGDFAVLLNSGMTVKEAVIYNFLSACTCYLGLVIGQF
;
A
#
# COMPACT_ATOMS: atom_id res chain seq x y z
N MET A 1 36.64 -18.92 -13.95
CA MET A 1 37.23 -17.62 -13.54
C MET A 1 36.30 -16.54 -14.12
N PHE A 2 35.35 -16.05 -13.32
CA PHE A 2 34.42 -15.01 -13.78
C PHE A 2 35.17 -13.68 -13.87
N PRO A 3 35.02 -12.89 -14.95
CA PRO A 3 35.76 -11.67 -15.11
C PRO A 3 35.34 -10.65 -14.01
N HIS A 4 36.31 -9.96 -13.41
CA HIS A 4 36.14 -8.98 -12.33
C HIS A 4 35.10 -7.88 -12.65
N HIS A 5 34.86 -7.60 -13.93
CA HIS A 5 33.86 -6.63 -14.40
C HIS A 5 32.40 -7.07 -14.10
N SER A 6 32.12 -8.37 -14.06
CA SER A 6 30.77 -8.89 -13.81
C SER A 6 30.25 -8.56 -12.41
N TYR A 7 31.11 -8.52 -11.38
CA TYR A 7 30.67 -8.20 -10.02
C TYR A 7 30.38 -6.70 -9.85
N LEU A 8 31.15 -5.85 -10.50
CA LEU A 8 30.92 -4.40 -10.47
C LEU A 8 29.60 -4.05 -11.17
N ASP A 9 29.32 -4.65 -12.30
CA ASP A 9 28.07 -4.41 -13.05
C ASP A 9 26.85 -4.89 -12.25
N ILE A 10 26.93 -6.05 -11.62
CA ILE A 10 25.86 -6.58 -10.75
C ILE A 10 25.66 -5.65 -9.55
N SER A 11 26.73 -5.28 -8.86
CA SER A 11 26.65 -4.38 -7.71
C SER A 11 26.07 -3.01 -8.09
N LEU A 12 26.49 -2.45 -9.21
CA LEU A 12 25.97 -1.17 -9.71
C LEU A 12 24.49 -1.26 -10.05
N THR A 13 24.06 -2.36 -10.65
CA THR A 13 22.65 -2.61 -10.97
C THR A 13 21.79 -2.70 -9.70
N VAL A 14 22.27 -3.40 -8.67
CA VAL A 14 21.57 -3.48 -7.37
C VAL A 14 21.45 -2.11 -6.72
N PHE A 15 22.54 -1.34 -6.65
CA PHE A 15 22.48 0.03 -6.11
C PHE A 15 21.57 0.95 -6.92
N ALA A 16 21.60 0.85 -8.25
CA ALA A 16 20.71 1.61 -9.11
C ALA A 16 19.23 1.26 -8.86
N GLY A 17 18.92 -0.02 -8.67
CA GLY A 17 17.58 -0.49 -8.33
C GLY A 17 17.09 0.05 -6.98
N ILE A 18 17.92 -0.03 -5.95
CA ILE A 18 17.61 0.51 -4.61
C ILE A 18 17.38 2.03 -4.68
N TYR A 19 18.24 2.75 -5.39
CA TYR A 19 18.12 4.20 -5.54
C TYR A 19 16.88 4.59 -6.33
N LEU A 20 16.59 3.88 -7.42
CA LEU A 20 15.37 4.09 -8.22
C LEU A 20 14.12 3.87 -7.38
N PHE A 21 14.07 2.80 -6.59
CA PHE A 21 12.96 2.53 -5.68
C PHE A 21 12.78 3.67 -4.66
N PHE A 22 13.86 4.12 -4.04
CA PHE A 22 13.82 5.25 -3.11
C PHE A 22 13.30 6.54 -3.75
N VAL A 23 13.72 6.83 -4.99
CA VAL A 23 13.25 8.01 -5.74
C VAL A 23 11.75 7.89 -6.03
N ILE A 24 11.29 6.72 -6.48
CA ILE A 24 9.86 6.47 -6.75
C ILE A 24 9.03 6.64 -5.47
N GLU A 25 9.47 6.07 -4.36
CA GLU A 25 8.79 6.22 -3.05
C GLU A 25 8.68 7.70 -2.65
N ARG A 26 9.77 8.46 -2.78
CA ARG A 26 9.76 9.90 -2.48
C ARG A 26 8.84 10.70 -3.38
N LEU A 27 8.83 10.41 -4.67
CA LEU A 27 7.94 11.06 -5.64
C LEU A 27 6.47 10.75 -5.33
N LEU A 28 6.15 9.50 -5.07
CA LEU A 28 4.80 9.08 -4.68
C LEU A 28 4.34 9.80 -3.42
N LYS A 29 5.18 9.88 -2.39
CA LYS A 29 4.88 10.59 -1.16
C LYS A 29 4.59 12.08 -1.42
N ILE A 30 5.42 12.75 -2.20
CA ILE A 30 5.23 14.18 -2.56
C ILE A 30 3.91 14.37 -3.32
N VAL A 31 3.60 13.53 -4.29
CA VAL A 31 2.35 13.60 -5.07
C VAL A 31 1.13 13.39 -4.18
N MET A 32 1.23 12.49 -3.21
CA MET A 32 0.13 12.20 -2.30
C MET A 32 -0.09 13.30 -1.28
N ASP A 33 0.97 13.84 -0.69
CA ASP A 33 0.89 14.99 0.22
C ASP A 33 0.32 16.23 -0.51
N ALA A 34 0.70 16.44 -1.76
CA ALA A 34 0.14 17.52 -2.57
C ALA A 34 -1.36 17.30 -2.87
N ARG A 35 -1.78 16.05 -3.12
CA ARG A 35 -3.21 15.73 -3.28
C ARG A 35 -4.01 15.88 -1.99
N ALA A 36 -3.45 15.46 -0.84
CA ALA A 36 -4.09 15.59 0.46
C ALA A 36 -4.35 17.06 0.79
N ARG A 37 -3.35 17.93 0.63
CA ARG A 37 -3.48 19.40 0.85
C ARG A 37 -4.56 20.02 -0.04
N ARG A 38 -4.61 19.64 -1.32
CA ARG A 38 -5.63 20.14 -2.25
C ARG A 38 -7.05 19.73 -1.84
N THR A 39 -7.19 18.56 -1.25
CA THR A 39 -8.50 18.08 -0.77
C THR A 39 -8.92 18.82 0.50
N GLU A 40 -7.98 19.16 1.39
CA GLU A 40 -8.25 19.99 2.57
C GLU A 40 -8.63 21.41 2.21
N GLU A 41 -7.92 22.04 1.27
CA GLU A 41 -8.25 23.41 0.80
C GLU A 41 -9.66 23.48 0.22
N VAL A 42 -10.07 22.51 -0.61
CA VAL A 42 -11.43 22.44 -1.18
C VAL A 42 -12.49 22.22 -0.11
N MET A 43 -12.19 21.47 0.96
CA MET A 43 -13.15 21.25 2.05
C MET A 43 -13.29 22.48 2.97
N VAL A 44 -12.21 23.21 3.19
CA VAL A 44 -12.26 24.47 3.98
C VAL A 44 -13.05 25.54 3.23
N GLU A 45 -12.87 25.65 1.92
CA GLU A 45 -13.60 26.60 1.08
C GLU A 45 -15.11 26.27 1.03
N HIS A 46 -15.49 24.98 1.00
CA HIS A 46 -16.89 24.56 1.08
C HIS A 46 -17.52 24.81 2.47
N SER A 47 -16.76 24.66 3.56
CA SER A 47 -17.29 24.95 4.89
C SER A 47 -17.50 26.44 5.12
N HIS A 48 -16.65 27.32 4.63
CA HIS A 48 -16.85 28.77 4.69
C HIS A 48 -18.06 29.25 3.86
N SER A 49 -18.33 28.66 2.72
CA SER A 49 -19.49 29.01 1.91
C SER A 49 -20.84 28.55 2.52
N VAL A 50 -20.85 27.50 3.31
CA VAL A 50 -22.05 27.02 4.02
C VAL A 50 -22.33 27.87 5.25
N GLU A 51 -21.30 28.35 5.96
CA GLU A 51 -21.46 29.17 7.16
C GLU A 51 -21.96 30.59 6.82
N THR A 52 -21.60 31.12 5.66
CA THR A 52 -22.09 32.45 5.20
C THR A 52 -23.57 32.46 4.80
N VAL A 53 -24.13 31.30 4.43
CA VAL A 53 -25.56 31.19 4.05
C VAL A 53 -26.46 31.00 5.28
N VAL A 54 -25.93 30.52 6.42
CA VAL A 54 -26.73 30.25 7.63
C VAL A 54 -26.93 31.51 8.50
N VAL A 55 -26.09 32.55 8.35
CA VAL A 55 -26.15 33.79 9.20
C VAL A 55 -27.22 34.78 8.75
N THR A 56 -27.93 34.58 7.64
CA THR A 56 -28.94 35.55 7.12
C THR A 56 -30.41 35.16 7.30
N SER A 57 -30.73 34.18 8.16
CA SER A 57 -32.13 33.87 8.47
C SER A 57 -32.37 33.88 9.98
N ASP A 58 -32.82 35.00 10.43
CA ASP A 58 -33.14 35.36 11.80
C ASP A 58 -34.46 34.73 12.30
N SER A 59 -34.52 34.56 13.62
CA SER A 59 -35.69 34.57 14.52
C SER A 59 -36.41 33.23 14.80
N GLN A 60 -36.20 32.84 16.07
CA GLN A 60 -37.18 32.26 17.03
C GLN A 60 -37.85 30.92 16.73
N LEU A 61 -37.59 29.92 17.51
CA LEU A 61 -38.44 29.36 18.56
C LEU A 61 -37.92 28.03 19.10
N ASP A 62 -37.87 27.96 20.40
CA ASP A 62 -37.63 26.78 21.24
C ASP A 62 -38.25 25.48 20.70
N ARG A 63 -37.43 24.45 20.42
CA ARG A 63 -37.86 23.06 20.38
C ARG A 63 -36.71 22.11 20.77
N PRO A 64 -37.00 21.03 21.52
CA PRO A 64 -36.00 20.14 22.08
C PRO A 64 -35.22 19.45 20.96
N GLN A 65 -33.91 19.42 21.15
CA GLN A 65 -32.97 18.71 20.28
C GLN A 65 -33.28 17.21 20.26
N THR A 66 -34.00 16.77 19.26
CA THR A 66 -33.89 15.37 18.82
C THR A 66 -32.50 15.18 18.25
N GLN A 67 -31.68 14.43 18.98
CA GLN A 67 -30.43 13.90 18.48
C GLN A 67 -30.70 13.22 17.13
N LYS A 68 -30.39 13.92 16.05
CA LYS A 68 -30.25 13.27 14.74
C LYS A 68 -29.13 12.24 14.92
N ALA A 69 -29.49 10.96 14.85
CA ALA A 69 -28.55 9.87 14.72
C ALA A 69 -27.56 10.24 13.63
N ASP A 70 -26.32 10.46 14.03
CA ASP A 70 -25.20 10.73 13.14
C ASP A 70 -25.13 9.58 12.15
N LYS A 71 -25.39 9.88 10.89
CA LYS A 71 -25.11 8.92 9.80
C LYS A 71 -23.64 8.59 9.92
N PRO A 72 -23.25 7.31 9.97
CA PRO A 72 -21.84 6.95 10.15
C PRO A 72 -21.02 7.69 9.09
N ALA A 73 -20.13 8.55 9.55
CA ALA A 73 -19.22 9.30 8.69
C ALA A 73 -18.54 8.27 7.79
N LYS A 74 -18.62 8.48 6.45
CA LYS A 74 -18.06 7.56 5.46
C LYS A 74 -16.57 7.40 5.77
N ARG A 75 -16.21 6.24 6.29
CA ARG A 75 -14.88 5.92 6.81
C ARG A 75 -13.88 6.11 5.67
N ARG A 76 -13.03 7.11 5.78
CA ARG A 76 -11.96 7.37 4.80
C ARG A 76 -10.78 6.47 5.14
N ILE A 77 -10.58 5.45 4.35
CA ILE A 77 -9.37 4.65 4.39
C ILE A 77 -8.23 5.56 3.91
N ALA A 78 -7.17 5.66 4.72
CA ALA A 78 -6.02 6.50 4.37
C ALA A 78 -5.40 6.02 3.04
N THR A 79 -4.94 6.94 2.22
CA THR A 79 -4.33 6.65 0.91
C THR A 79 -3.10 5.75 1.06
N VAL A 80 -2.43 5.82 2.21
CA VAL A 80 -1.32 4.95 2.59
C VAL A 80 -1.69 3.46 2.53
N ALA A 81 -2.91 3.09 2.95
CA ALA A 81 -3.37 1.70 2.88
C ALA A 81 -3.36 1.17 1.44
N TRP A 82 -3.83 1.95 0.48
CA TRP A 82 -3.83 1.56 -0.92
C TRP A 82 -2.43 1.42 -1.51
N MET A 83 -1.49 2.26 -1.07
CA MET A 83 -0.09 2.14 -1.50
C MET A 83 0.54 0.86 -0.98
N ILE A 84 0.29 0.51 0.27
CA ILE A 84 0.80 -0.72 0.88
C ILE A 84 0.25 -1.92 0.11
N ILE A 85 -1.06 -2.03 -0.07
CA ILE A 85 -1.69 -3.14 -0.80
C ILE A 85 -1.10 -3.29 -2.21
N PHE A 86 -0.90 -2.19 -2.91
CA PHE A 86 -0.34 -2.22 -4.26
C PHE A 86 1.15 -2.59 -4.26
N GLY A 87 1.92 -2.02 -3.34
CA GLY A 87 3.35 -2.30 -3.16
C GLY A 87 3.60 -3.75 -2.79
N ASP A 88 2.85 -4.25 -1.82
CA ASP A 88 2.87 -5.62 -1.35
C ASP A 88 2.47 -6.61 -2.47
N GLY A 89 1.42 -6.32 -3.24
CA GLY A 89 1.04 -7.16 -4.38
C GLY A 89 2.14 -7.27 -5.45
N ILE A 90 2.88 -6.20 -5.72
CA ILE A 90 4.03 -6.23 -6.65
C ILE A 90 5.19 -7.01 -6.04
N HIS A 91 5.47 -6.83 -4.74
CA HIS A 91 6.51 -7.54 -4.01
C HIS A 91 6.27 -9.04 -4.05
N ASN A 92 5.12 -9.49 -3.63
CA ASN A 92 4.68 -10.87 -3.69
C ASN A 92 4.75 -11.48 -5.10
N PHE A 93 4.41 -10.69 -6.13
CA PHE A 93 4.53 -11.13 -7.52
C PHE A 93 6.00 -11.38 -7.91
N ILE A 94 6.92 -10.50 -7.52
CA ILE A 94 8.37 -10.64 -7.80
C ILE A 94 8.94 -11.85 -7.06
N ASP A 95 8.50 -12.09 -5.84
CA ASP A 95 8.90 -13.26 -5.06
C ASP A 95 8.45 -14.56 -5.73
N GLY A 96 7.22 -14.57 -6.22
CA GLY A 96 6.72 -15.66 -7.05
C GLY A 96 7.59 -15.92 -8.27
N LEU A 97 7.97 -14.87 -9.02
CA LEU A 97 8.88 -14.98 -10.17
C LEU A 97 10.23 -15.60 -9.75
N SER A 98 10.77 -15.14 -8.63
CA SER A 98 12.05 -15.65 -8.11
C SER A 98 11.98 -17.12 -7.73
N ILE A 99 10.90 -17.55 -7.06
CA ILE A 99 10.65 -18.94 -6.72
C ILE A 99 10.47 -19.79 -7.98
N GLY A 100 9.69 -19.31 -8.95
CA GLY A 100 9.45 -20.00 -10.22
C GLY A 100 10.74 -20.24 -11.01
N ALA A 101 11.56 -19.20 -11.15
CA ALA A 101 12.87 -19.28 -11.80
C ALA A 101 13.83 -20.23 -11.04
N ALA A 102 13.82 -20.20 -9.71
CA ALA A 102 14.61 -21.12 -8.90
C ALA A 102 14.17 -22.58 -9.06
N MET A 103 12.85 -22.84 -9.12
CA MET A 103 12.28 -24.17 -9.39
C MET A 103 12.68 -24.71 -10.75
N SER A 104 12.76 -23.86 -11.79
CA SER A 104 13.21 -24.25 -13.14
C SER A 104 14.68 -24.69 -13.14
N THR A 105 15.51 -24.18 -12.23
CA THR A 105 16.91 -24.57 -12.10
C THR A 105 17.05 -25.93 -11.40
N SER A 106 16.47 -26.08 -10.23
CA SER A 106 16.34 -27.35 -9.51
C SER A 106 15.29 -27.24 -8.39
N VAL A 107 14.66 -28.37 -8.09
CA VAL A 107 13.67 -28.45 -7.00
C VAL A 107 14.29 -28.03 -5.66
N LEU A 108 15.54 -28.43 -5.39
CA LEU A 108 16.21 -28.08 -4.15
C LEU A 108 16.47 -26.57 -4.05
N THR A 109 16.90 -25.93 -5.15
CA THR A 109 17.08 -24.49 -5.22
C THR A 109 15.75 -23.77 -4.99
N GLY A 110 14.68 -24.23 -5.64
CA GLY A 110 13.33 -23.67 -5.47
C GLY A 110 12.83 -23.77 -4.03
N ILE A 111 13.00 -24.91 -3.38
CA ILE A 111 12.64 -25.07 -1.95
C ILE A 111 13.45 -24.14 -1.07
N SER A 112 14.75 -23.98 -1.31
CA SER A 112 15.61 -23.09 -0.53
C SER A 112 15.18 -21.62 -0.65
N VAL A 113 14.88 -21.17 -1.86
CA VAL A 113 14.38 -19.80 -2.12
C VAL A 113 12.99 -19.61 -1.49
N SER A 114 12.08 -20.60 -1.64
CA SER A 114 10.75 -20.53 -1.04
C SER A 114 10.81 -20.40 0.50
N LEU A 115 11.74 -21.11 1.15
CA LEU A 115 11.91 -21.04 2.59
C LEU A 115 12.47 -19.67 3.01
N ALA A 116 13.40 -19.11 2.24
CA ALA A 116 13.93 -17.77 2.50
C ALA A 116 12.85 -16.70 2.38
N VAL A 117 12.08 -16.73 1.30
CA VAL A 117 10.94 -15.83 1.07
C VAL A 117 9.91 -15.97 2.19
N LEU A 118 9.54 -17.19 2.59
CA LEU A 118 8.59 -17.39 3.69
C LEU A 118 9.08 -16.76 5.01
N CYS A 119 10.37 -16.86 5.31
CA CYS A 119 10.94 -16.25 6.52
C CYS A 119 10.93 -14.72 6.47
N GLU A 120 11.04 -14.13 5.29
CA GLU A 120 11.00 -12.67 5.07
C GLU A 120 9.56 -12.16 5.08
N GLU A 121 8.64 -12.85 4.43
CA GLU A 121 7.24 -12.48 4.29
C GLU A 121 6.48 -12.45 5.62
N LEU A 122 6.75 -13.37 6.55
CA LEU A 122 6.03 -13.42 7.81
C LEU A 122 6.12 -12.11 8.62
N PRO A 123 7.31 -11.51 8.87
CA PRO A 123 7.40 -10.21 9.55
C PRO A 123 6.80 -9.07 8.72
N HIS A 124 6.95 -9.13 7.37
CA HIS A 124 6.46 -8.11 6.46
C HIS A 124 4.93 -8.03 6.48
N GLU A 125 4.25 -9.14 6.28
CA GLU A 125 2.79 -9.27 6.33
C GLU A 125 2.19 -8.81 7.67
N LEU A 126 2.85 -9.12 8.80
CA LEU A 126 2.43 -8.65 10.11
C LEU A 126 2.57 -7.13 10.25
N GLY A 127 3.63 -6.56 9.68
CA GLY A 127 3.85 -5.11 9.63
C GLY A 127 2.77 -4.40 8.82
N ASP A 128 2.50 -4.88 7.62
CA ASP A 128 1.50 -4.33 6.71
C ASP A 128 0.10 -4.44 7.30
N PHE A 129 -0.24 -5.57 7.89
CA PHE A 129 -1.51 -5.74 8.60
C PHE A 129 -1.70 -4.68 9.70
N ALA A 130 -0.67 -4.40 10.50
CA ALA A 130 -0.75 -3.38 11.54
C ALA A 130 -0.96 -1.97 10.95
N VAL A 131 -0.27 -1.64 9.84
CA VAL A 131 -0.43 -0.34 9.17
C VAL A 131 -1.81 -0.22 8.53
N LEU A 132 -2.35 -1.26 7.92
CA LEU A 132 -3.69 -1.28 7.34
C LEU A 132 -4.77 -1.02 8.41
N LEU A 133 -4.65 -1.62 9.59
CA LEU A 133 -5.55 -1.35 10.72
C LEU A 133 -5.44 0.11 11.19
N ASN A 134 -4.23 0.63 11.34
CA ASN A 134 -4.00 2.04 11.71
C ASN A 134 -4.53 3.02 10.66
N SER A 135 -4.56 2.62 9.41
CA SER A 135 -5.09 3.41 8.29
C SER A 135 -6.62 3.44 8.24
N GLY A 136 -7.28 2.81 9.21
CA GLY A 136 -8.73 2.80 9.35
C GLY A 136 -9.42 1.60 8.72
N MET A 137 -8.74 0.56 8.25
CA MET A 137 -9.36 -0.68 7.79
C MET A 137 -9.88 -1.52 8.96
N THR A 138 -10.94 -2.28 8.71
CA THR A 138 -11.36 -3.33 9.64
C THR A 138 -10.43 -4.52 9.53
N VAL A 139 -10.37 -5.35 10.58
CA VAL A 139 -9.62 -6.61 10.58
C VAL A 139 -9.97 -7.47 9.36
N LYS A 140 -11.25 -7.56 9.01
CA LYS A 140 -11.70 -8.35 7.84
C LYS A 140 -11.17 -7.78 6.52
N GLU A 141 -11.24 -6.47 6.34
CA GLU A 141 -10.71 -5.81 5.14
C GLU A 141 -9.20 -6.02 5.03
N ALA A 142 -8.45 -5.77 6.11
CA ALA A 142 -7.00 -5.95 6.12
C ALA A 142 -6.60 -7.40 5.77
N VAL A 143 -7.23 -8.41 6.38
CA VAL A 143 -6.97 -9.81 6.07
C VAL A 143 -7.30 -10.16 4.61
N ILE A 144 -8.41 -9.65 4.07
CA ILE A 144 -8.80 -9.92 2.68
C ILE A 144 -7.78 -9.31 1.72
N TYR A 145 -7.34 -8.07 1.96
CA TYR A 145 -6.39 -7.41 1.07
C TYR A 145 -5.01 -8.03 1.14
N ASN A 146 -4.49 -8.39 2.33
CA ASN A 146 -3.25 -9.15 2.45
C ASN A 146 -3.34 -10.49 1.72
N PHE A 147 -4.45 -11.22 1.88
CA PHE A 147 -4.64 -12.48 1.19
C PHE A 147 -4.67 -12.31 -0.33
N LEU A 148 -5.36 -11.28 -0.85
CA LEU A 148 -5.39 -11.00 -2.29
C LEU A 148 -4.01 -10.62 -2.82
N SER A 149 -3.24 -9.86 -2.04
CA SER A 149 -1.87 -9.49 -2.36
C SER A 149 -0.97 -10.73 -2.43
N ALA A 150 -1.00 -11.57 -1.42
CA ALA A 150 -0.26 -12.84 -1.38
C ALA A 150 -0.60 -13.77 -2.58
N CYS A 151 -1.83 -13.74 -3.07
CA CYS A 151 -2.22 -14.50 -4.25
C CYS A 151 -1.46 -14.11 -5.52
N THR A 152 -0.92 -12.89 -5.61
CA THR A 152 -0.11 -12.46 -6.76
C THR A 152 1.20 -13.24 -6.87
N CYS A 153 1.70 -13.80 -5.77
CA CYS A 153 2.86 -14.69 -5.75
C CYS A 153 2.65 -15.92 -6.65
N TYR A 154 1.44 -16.50 -6.68
CA TYR A 154 1.16 -17.64 -7.57
C TYR A 154 1.23 -17.25 -9.04
N LEU A 155 0.80 -16.06 -9.41
CA LEU A 155 0.93 -15.55 -10.78
C LEU A 155 2.41 -15.41 -11.16
N GLY A 156 3.19 -14.82 -10.26
CA GLY A 156 4.64 -14.71 -10.43
C GLY A 156 5.31 -16.08 -10.57
N LEU A 157 4.96 -17.03 -9.71
CA LEU A 157 5.52 -18.38 -9.73
C LEU A 157 5.26 -19.09 -11.06
N VAL A 158 4.04 -19.03 -11.59
CA VAL A 158 3.70 -19.63 -12.88
C VAL A 158 4.51 -18.99 -14.01
N ILE A 159 4.61 -17.66 -14.04
CA ILE A 159 5.37 -16.95 -15.08
C ILE A 159 6.87 -17.22 -14.96
N GLY A 160 7.39 -17.28 -13.74
CA GLY A 160 8.80 -17.52 -13.48
C GLY A 160 9.31 -18.92 -13.85
N GLN A 161 8.42 -19.88 -14.12
CA GLN A 161 8.76 -21.23 -14.59
C GLN A 161 9.05 -21.31 -16.09
N PHE A 162 8.64 -20.32 -16.87
CA PHE A 162 8.82 -20.27 -18.33
C PHE A 162 9.98 -19.34 -18.72
#